data_f957858a33e9c4499618aad37b6306a4
#
_entry.id   f957858a33e9c4499618aad37b6306a4
#
_cell.length_a   1.000
_cell.length_b   1.000
_cell.length_c   1.000
_cell.angle_alpha   90.00
_cell.angle_beta   90.00
_cell.angle_gamma   90.00
#
_symmetry.space_group_name_H-M   'P 1'
#
loop_
_entity.id
_entity.type
_entity.pdbx_description
1 polymer ?
#
loop_
_entity_poly.entity_id
_entity_poly.type
_entity_poly.pdbx_seq_one_letter_code
_entity_poly.pdbx_strand_id
1 'polypeptide(L)'
;MGLIENNSNGGNAILLSVVSRKEGDKTYIGFGRRVKADTPGAHPAFKVNGEPVIDKNGNQVHRLEYRGLEGTIVAMEKREVDFGGGKKGRFLNVTISDKDGSYVLSIDHGSRYWYDFCLRLPNVDFSKPVTLTPYDINNAEGRNAGISIKQGGQTVKRKWSKEAGYENGPPQPEQDEDTGDWQFGKRNAWVVKNVVDFIAASLPGATAANVQALAESEEADATDFSDDPTPF
;
A
#
# COMPACT_ATOMS: atom_id res chain seq x y z
N MET A 1 -3.08 16.81 21.92
CA MET A 1 -2.76 15.75 20.96
C MET A 1 -1.93 16.35 19.85
N GLY A 2 -0.65 15.96 19.72
CA GLY A 2 0.19 16.47 18.64
C GLY A 2 0.10 15.54 17.44
N LEU A 3 -0.71 15.89 16.48
CA LEU A 3 -0.72 15.28 15.15
C LEU A 3 0.63 15.57 14.50
N ILE A 4 1.25 14.59 13.85
CA ILE A 4 2.35 14.86 12.94
C ILE A 4 1.69 15.46 11.70
N GLU A 5 1.67 16.81 11.65
CA GLU A 5 1.23 17.53 10.47
C GLU A 5 2.20 17.22 9.32
N ASN A 6 1.76 16.42 8.37
CA ASN A 6 2.36 16.43 7.05
C ASN A 6 1.81 17.69 6.36
N ASN A 7 2.60 18.77 6.38
CA ASN A 7 2.33 19.99 5.62
C ASN A 7 2.42 19.72 4.11
N SER A 8 1.35 19.18 3.57
CA SER A 8 1.09 19.23 2.15
C SER A 8 -0.41 19.28 1.91
N ASN A 9 -0.89 20.48 1.69
CA ASN A 9 -2.23 20.85 1.20
C ASN A 9 -3.44 20.32 1.99
N GLY A 10 -3.82 21.07 3.05
CA GLY A 10 -5.22 21.31 3.35
C GLY A 10 -6.03 20.14 3.89
N GLY A 11 -5.68 19.60 5.05
CA GLY A 11 -6.51 18.68 5.78
C GLY A 11 -5.68 17.85 6.76
N ASN A 12 -6.11 17.72 8.01
CA ASN A 12 -5.48 16.91 9.06
C ASN A 12 -5.59 15.41 8.80
N ALA A 13 -5.11 14.94 7.65
CA ALA A 13 -5.17 13.52 7.31
C ALA A 13 -4.16 12.72 8.13
N ILE A 14 -4.64 11.64 8.75
CA ILE A 14 -3.82 10.73 9.55
C ILE A 14 -3.11 9.76 8.61
N LEU A 15 -1.76 9.77 8.59
CA LEU A 15 -0.96 8.84 7.80
C LEU A 15 -0.87 7.48 8.48
N LEU A 16 -1.22 6.44 7.75
CA LEU A 16 -1.17 5.03 8.13
C LEU A 16 -0.23 4.25 7.19
N SER A 17 0.38 3.20 7.71
CA SER A 17 1.14 2.23 6.90
C SER A 17 0.84 0.81 7.37
N VAL A 18 1.09 -0.19 6.51
CA VAL A 18 1.03 -1.59 6.94
C VAL A 18 2.21 -1.85 7.89
N VAL A 19 1.91 -2.42 9.04
CA VAL A 19 2.91 -2.73 10.07
C VAL A 19 2.74 -4.17 10.56
N SER A 20 3.84 -4.76 10.99
CA SER A 20 3.84 -6.07 11.64
C SER A 20 4.49 -5.97 13.01
N ARG A 21 4.01 -6.76 13.96
CA ARG A 21 4.56 -6.92 15.32
C ARG A 21 4.57 -8.37 15.70
N LYS A 22 5.70 -8.86 16.19
CA LYS A 22 5.79 -10.17 16.81
C LYS A 22 5.45 -10.07 18.30
N GLU A 23 4.66 -11.01 18.78
CA GLU A 23 4.34 -11.19 20.19
C GLU A 23 4.40 -12.68 20.50
N GLY A 24 5.51 -13.13 21.06
CA GLY A 24 5.84 -14.56 21.15
C GLY A 24 5.93 -15.18 19.74
N ASP A 25 5.20 -16.28 19.53
CA ASP A 25 5.15 -17.00 18.25
C ASP A 25 4.13 -16.41 17.26
N LYS A 26 3.36 -15.41 17.69
CA LYS A 26 2.32 -14.80 16.86
C LYS A 26 2.83 -13.54 16.19
N THR A 27 2.45 -13.37 14.92
CA THR A 27 2.66 -12.13 14.17
C THR A 27 1.33 -11.43 14.02
N TYR A 28 1.26 -10.19 14.50
CA TYR A 28 0.14 -9.30 14.26
C TYR A 28 0.45 -8.45 13.04
N ILE A 29 -0.54 -8.34 12.16
CA ILE A 29 -0.50 -7.44 11.01
C ILE A 29 -1.61 -6.44 11.19
N GLY A 30 -1.31 -5.15 10.98
CA GLY A 30 -2.26 -4.05 11.15
C GLY A 30 -1.86 -2.83 10.35
N PHE A 31 -2.61 -1.76 10.54
CA PHE A 31 -2.23 -0.43 10.11
C PHE A 31 -1.62 0.31 11.28
N GLY A 32 -0.46 0.93 11.07
CA GLY A 32 0.27 1.67 12.10
C GLY A 32 0.29 3.15 11.82
N ARG A 33 0.04 3.95 12.85
CA ARG A 33 0.22 5.39 12.88
C ARG A 33 1.39 5.73 13.79
N ARG A 34 2.37 6.48 13.28
CA ARG A 34 3.45 7.01 14.12
C ARG A 34 2.92 8.05 15.08
N VAL A 35 3.30 7.93 16.36
CA VAL A 35 2.90 8.81 17.44
C VAL A 35 4.08 9.07 18.39
N LYS A 36 3.91 9.98 19.36
CA LYS A 36 4.87 10.19 20.44
C LYS A 36 4.85 9.01 21.42
N ALA A 37 5.95 8.77 22.11
CA ALA A 37 6.10 7.68 23.08
C ALA A 37 5.09 7.75 24.24
N ASP A 38 4.70 8.94 24.65
CA ASP A 38 3.76 9.21 25.73
C ASP A 38 2.28 9.13 25.32
N THR A 39 2.00 8.84 24.04
CA THR A 39 0.63 8.68 23.55
C THR A 39 -0.01 7.42 24.18
N PRO A 40 -1.20 7.52 24.81
CA PRO A 40 -1.87 6.37 25.40
C PRO A 40 -2.07 5.25 24.37
N GLY A 41 -1.66 4.02 24.70
CA GLY A 41 -1.74 2.87 23.81
C GLY A 41 -0.64 2.78 22.73
N ALA A 42 0.34 3.68 22.76
CA ALA A 42 1.48 3.62 21.88
C ALA A 42 2.40 2.43 22.22
N HIS A 43 2.85 1.73 21.19
CA HIS A 43 3.81 0.63 21.29
C HIS A 43 5.11 1.00 20.57
N PRO A 44 6.29 0.61 21.12
CA PRO A 44 7.54 0.75 20.39
C PRO A 44 7.51 -0.09 19.10
N ALA A 45 8.02 0.47 18.01
CA ALA A 45 8.06 -0.18 16.73
C ALA A 45 9.34 -1.01 16.58
N PHE A 46 9.21 -2.24 16.07
CA PHE A 46 10.31 -3.13 15.78
C PHE A 46 10.28 -3.57 14.32
N LYS A 47 11.47 -3.84 13.76
CA LYS A 47 11.63 -4.53 12.49
C LYS A 47 11.26 -6.01 12.65
N VAL A 48 11.10 -6.73 11.53
CA VAL A 48 10.81 -8.17 11.53
C VAL A 48 11.89 -8.99 12.25
N ASN A 49 13.15 -8.53 12.19
CA ASN A 49 14.29 -9.18 12.88
C ASN A 49 14.38 -8.84 14.38
N GLY A 50 13.42 -8.08 14.92
CA GLY A 50 13.37 -7.71 16.34
C GLY A 50 14.17 -6.47 16.72
N GLU A 51 14.87 -5.84 15.78
CA GLU A 51 15.56 -4.58 16.03
C GLU A 51 14.57 -3.42 16.17
N PRO A 52 14.83 -2.42 17.05
CA PRO A 52 14.01 -1.24 17.16
C PRO A 52 14.03 -0.43 15.86
N VAL A 53 12.90 0.13 15.49
CA VAL A 53 12.83 1.12 14.40
C VAL A 53 13.25 2.46 14.98
N ILE A 54 14.36 3.00 14.47
CA ILE A 54 14.91 4.28 14.91
C ILE A 54 14.66 5.34 13.83
N ASP A 55 14.28 6.54 14.26
CA ASP A 55 14.11 7.68 13.35
C ASP A 55 15.45 8.34 13.00
N LYS A 56 15.42 9.34 12.11
CA LYS A 56 16.60 10.10 11.68
C LYS A 56 17.34 10.85 12.81
N ASN A 57 16.68 11.04 13.96
CA ASN A 57 17.23 11.72 15.13
C ASN A 57 17.74 10.74 16.19
N GLY A 58 17.73 9.42 15.91
CA GLY A 58 18.15 8.39 16.85
C GLY A 58 17.09 7.96 17.86
N ASN A 59 15.85 8.44 17.76
CA ASN A 59 14.78 8.09 18.70
C ASN A 59 14.03 6.85 18.23
N GLN A 60 13.64 6.00 19.19
CA GLN A 60 12.77 4.88 18.87
C GLN A 60 11.40 5.35 18.42
N VAL A 61 10.94 4.82 17.30
CA VAL A 61 9.60 5.10 16.75
C VAL A 61 8.56 4.39 17.60
N HIS A 62 7.45 5.09 17.92
CA HIS A 62 6.27 4.51 18.56
C HIS A 62 5.07 4.61 17.63
N ARG A 63 4.16 3.65 17.74
CA ARG A 63 2.97 3.53 16.87
C ARG A 63 1.71 3.20 17.67
N LEU A 64 0.59 3.75 17.21
CA LEU A 64 -0.73 3.16 17.46
C LEU A 64 -1.01 2.16 16.34
N GLU A 65 -1.58 1.01 16.71
CA GLU A 65 -1.85 -0.08 15.77
C GLU A 65 -3.36 -0.35 15.69
N TYR A 66 -3.85 -0.52 14.46
CA TYR A 66 -5.25 -0.74 14.14
C TYR A 66 -5.40 -2.02 13.35
N ARG A 67 -6.39 -2.84 13.66
CA ARG A 67 -6.67 -4.10 12.94
C ARG A 67 -7.22 -3.88 11.54
N GLY A 68 -7.89 -2.76 11.31
CA GLY A 68 -8.52 -2.41 10.05
C GLY A 68 -8.81 -0.92 9.97
N LEU A 69 -9.28 -0.51 8.82
CA LEU A 69 -9.66 0.86 8.50
C LEU A 69 -10.98 0.82 7.73
N GLU A 70 -11.94 1.64 8.14
CA GLU A 70 -13.24 1.73 7.48
C GLU A 70 -13.46 3.14 6.94
N GLY A 71 -14.08 3.24 5.76
CA GLY A 71 -14.43 4.51 5.13
C GLY A 71 -14.54 4.38 3.62
N THR A 72 -14.77 5.49 2.94
CA THR A 72 -14.87 5.57 1.48
C THR A 72 -13.52 5.96 0.88
N ILE A 73 -13.06 5.24 -0.12
CA ILE A 73 -11.85 5.61 -0.88
C ILE A 73 -12.20 6.80 -1.77
N VAL A 74 -11.58 7.96 -1.51
CA VAL A 74 -11.91 9.22 -2.20
C VAL A 74 -10.79 9.73 -3.11
N ALA A 75 -9.55 9.30 -2.90
CA ALA A 75 -8.42 9.64 -3.76
C ALA A 75 -7.34 8.57 -3.69
N MET A 76 -6.55 8.49 -4.75
CA MET A 76 -5.31 7.71 -4.79
C MET A 76 -4.24 8.50 -5.52
N GLU A 77 -3.00 8.45 -5.03
CA GLU A 77 -1.85 9.10 -5.65
C GLU A 77 -0.58 8.25 -5.53
N LYS A 78 0.26 8.32 -6.55
CA LYS A 78 1.62 7.77 -6.48
C LYS A 78 2.51 8.79 -5.78
N ARG A 79 3.32 8.34 -4.84
CA ARG A 79 4.25 9.19 -4.11
C ARG A 79 5.65 8.59 -4.14
N GLU A 80 6.62 9.41 -4.50
CA GLU A 80 8.04 9.09 -4.33
C GLU A 80 8.59 9.82 -3.11
N VAL A 81 9.38 9.15 -2.30
CA VAL A 81 10.02 9.70 -1.10
C VAL A 81 11.52 9.45 -1.22
N ASP A 82 12.32 10.50 -1.12
CA ASP A 82 13.76 10.39 -1.00
C ASP A 82 14.14 10.23 0.49
N PHE A 83 14.74 9.10 0.81
CA PHE A 83 15.24 8.82 2.17
C PHE A 83 16.68 9.29 2.40
N GLY A 84 17.29 9.94 1.41
CA GLY A 84 18.69 10.34 1.43
C GLY A 84 19.65 9.21 1.05
N GLY A 85 20.89 9.59 0.69
CA GLY A 85 21.91 8.61 0.29
C GLY A 85 21.59 7.85 -1.02
N GLY A 86 20.76 8.41 -1.89
CA GLY A 86 20.33 7.80 -3.15
C GLY A 86 19.20 6.76 -3.01
N LYS A 87 18.70 6.56 -1.80
CA LYS A 87 17.59 5.62 -1.55
C LYS A 87 16.25 6.33 -1.76
N LYS A 88 15.47 5.83 -2.70
CA LYS A 88 14.11 6.29 -2.97
C LYS A 88 13.09 5.20 -2.66
N GLY A 89 11.96 5.57 -2.08
CA GLY A 89 10.80 4.69 -1.90
C GLY A 89 9.63 5.19 -2.72
N ARG A 90 8.89 4.27 -3.33
CA ARG A 90 7.67 4.56 -4.07
C ARG A 90 6.48 3.99 -3.31
N PHE A 91 5.43 4.78 -3.21
CA PHE A 91 4.25 4.42 -2.44
C PHE A 91 2.98 4.73 -3.23
N LEU A 92 1.94 3.97 -2.97
CA LEU A 92 0.57 4.32 -3.30
C LEU A 92 -0.10 4.87 -2.05
N ASN A 93 -0.42 6.14 -2.05
CA ASN A 93 -1.21 6.79 -1.03
C ASN A 93 -2.70 6.68 -1.38
N VAL A 94 -3.49 6.11 -0.50
CA VAL A 94 -4.93 5.93 -0.66
C VAL A 94 -5.62 6.76 0.42
N THR A 95 -6.38 7.78 0.00
CA THR A 95 -7.15 8.61 0.93
C THR A 95 -8.50 7.97 1.19
N ILE A 96 -8.79 7.73 2.45
CA ILE A 96 -10.01 7.11 2.93
C ILE A 96 -10.69 8.11 3.86
N SER A 97 -11.94 8.41 3.59
CA SER A 97 -12.74 9.36 4.38
C SER A 97 -13.88 8.64 5.08
N ASP A 98 -14.07 8.97 6.34
CA ASP A 98 -15.23 8.55 7.12
C ASP A 98 -15.90 9.78 7.77
N LYS A 99 -16.85 9.56 8.69
CA LYS A 99 -17.55 10.63 9.43
C LYS A 99 -16.63 11.40 10.40
N ASP A 100 -15.52 10.80 10.83
CA ASP A 100 -14.63 11.33 11.86
C ASP A 100 -13.42 12.03 11.24
N GLY A 101 -13.18 11.86 9.92
CA GLY A 101 -12.08 12.53 9.22
C GLY A 101 -11.54 11.77 8.01
N SER A 102 -10.30 12.07 7.67
CA SER A 102 -9.60 11.45 6.54
C SER A 102 -8.31 10.79 6.98
N TYR A 103 -8.05 9.63 6.39
CA TYR A 103 -6.85 8.82 6.60
C TYR A 103 -6.13 8.66 5.27
N VAL A 104 -4.81 8.70 5.28
CA VAL A 104 -3.99 8.34 4.13
C VAL A 104 -3.28 7.03 4.43
N LEU A 105 -3.68 5.97 3.75
CA LEU A 105 -3.00 4.69 3.81
C LEU A 105 -1.88 4.69 2.77
N SER A 106 -0.63 4.66 3.24
CA SER A 106 0.56 4.58 2.40
C SER A 106 0.98 3.12 2.26
N ILE A 107 0.96 2.59 1.04
CA ILE A 107 1.28 1.20 0.73
C ILE A 107 2.54 1.19 -0.14
N ASP A 108 3.54 0.42 0.28
CA ASP A 108 4.81 0.30 -0.44
C ASP A 108 4.60 -0.34 -1.80
N HIS A 109 5.06 0.36 -2.86
CA HIS A 109 4.89 -0.03 -4.25
C HIS A 109 5.64 -1.34 -4.54
N GLY A 110 4.95 -2.27 -5.20
CA GLY A 110 5.51 -3.58 -5.53
C GLY A 110 5.46 -4.59 -4.38
N SER A 111 5.14 -4.16 -3.16
CA SER A 111 4.93 -5.10 -2.06
C SER A 111 3.73 -6.04 -2.33
N ARG A 112 3.70 -7.17 -1.64
CA ARG A 112 2.55 -8.10 -1.72
C ARG A 112 1.25 -7.44 -1.30
N TYR A 113 1.30 -6.53 -0.31
CA TYR A 113 0.14 -5.74 0.15
C TYR A 113 -0.39 -4.82 -0.94
N TRP A 114 0.50 -4.13 -1.64
CA TRP A 114 0.16 -3.26 -2.76
C TRP A 114 -0.45 -4.05 -3.91
N TYR A 115 0.18 -5.16 -4.29
CA TYR A 115 -0.27 -5.96 -5.42
C TYR A 115 -1.66 -6.57 -5.17
N ASP A 116 -1.87 -7.22 -4.02
CA ASP A 116 -3.19 -7.78 -3.66
C ASP A 116 -4.28 -6.71 -3.60
N PHE A 117 -3.97 -5.55 -3.01
CA PHE A 117 -4.87 -4.41 -2.95
C PHE A 117 -5.29 -3.95 -4.35
N CYS A 118 -4.32 -3.69 -5.24
CA CYS A 118 -4.58 -3.24 -6.60
C CYS A 118 -5.44 -4.23 -7.41
N LEU A 119 -5.23 -5.55 -7.25
CA LEU A 119 -6.03 -6.55 -7.96
C LEU A 119 -7.52 -6.56 -7.55
N ARG A 120 -7.87 -6.01 -6.39
CA ARG A 120 -9.26 -5.92 -5.89
C ARG A 120 -9.95 -4.63 -6.30
N LEU A 121 -9.20 -3.55 -6.51
CA LEU A 121 -9.75 -2.23 -6.80
C LEU A 121 -10.76 -2.18 -7.96
N PRO A 122 -10.57 -2.90 -9.09
CA PRO A 122 -11.54 -2.87 -10.19
C PRO A 122 -12.93 -3.44 -9.85
N ASN A 123 -13.07 -4.14 -8.72
CA ASN A 123 -14.33 -4.69 -8.25
C ASN A 123 -14.91 -3.93 -7.05
N VAL A 124 -14.31 -2.78 -6.70
CA VAL A 124 -14.79 -1.89 -5.63
C VAL A 124 -15.82 -0.91 -6.18
N ASP A 125 -16.92 -0.74 -5.48
CA ASP A 125 -17.87 0.36 -5.69
C ASP A 125 -17.42 1.58 -4.86
N PHE A 126 -16.75 2.52 -5.49
CA PHE A 126 -16.16 3.70 -4.82
C PHE A 126 -17.21 4.68 -4.27
N SER A 127 -18.48 4.48 -4.53
CA SER A 127 -19.57 5.26 -3.92
C SER A 127 -19.94 4.79 -2.50
N LYS A 128 -19.39 3.65 -2.08
CA LYS A 128 -19.74 2.99 -0.81
C LYS A 128 -18.51 2.81 0.08
N PRO A 129 -18.70 2.77 1.41
CA PRO A 129 -17.61 2.49 2.33
C PRO A 129 -17.06 1.07 2.15
N VAL A 130 -15.78 0.92 2.43
CA VAL A 130 -15.05 -0.34 2.48
C VAL A 130 -14.45 -0.53 3.86
N THR A 131 -14.24 -1.79 4.24
CA THR A 131 -13.39 -2.15 5.39
C THR A 131 -12.11 -2.78 4.84
N LEU A 132 -10.97 -2.18 5.14
CA LEU A 132 -9.64 -2.66 4.80
C LEU A 132 -9.04 -3.41 5.97
N THR A 133 -8.47 -4.59 5.73
CA THR A 133 -7.79 -5.39 6.76
C THR A 133 -6.54 -6.02 6.16
N PRO A 134 -5.34 -5.67 6.62
CA PRO A 134 -4.12 -6.30 6.16
C PRO A 134 -4.02 -7.72 6.73
N TYR A 135 -3.41 -8.61 5.97
CA TYR A 135 -3.17 -9.99 6.39
C TYR A 135 -1.82 -10.48 5.87
N ASP A 136 -1.25 -11.43 6.60
CA ASP A 136 -0.03 -12.13 6.21
C ASP A 136 -0.11 -13.55 6.79
N ILE A 137 -0.38 -14.50 5.92
CA ILE A 137 -0.61 -15.89 6.28
C ILE A 137 0.50 -16.71 5.64
N ASN A 138 1.22 -17.45 6.46
CA ASN A 138 2.20 -18.43 6.00
C ASN A 138 1.64 -19.84 6.22
N ASN A 139 1.43 -20.58 5.16
CA ASN A 139 0.88 -21.93 5.18
C ASN A 139 1.73 -22.86 4.29
N ALA A 140 1.31 -24.12 4.15
CA ALA A 140 2.01 -25.12 3.34
C ALA A 140 2.12 -24.72 1.84
N GLU A 141 1.23 -23.87 1.35
CA GLU A 141 1.23 -23.39 -0.04
C GLU A 141 2.13 -22.15 -0.22
N GLY A 142 2.73 -21.65 0.87
CA GLY A 142 3.58 -20.50 0.90
C GLY A 142 2.98 -19.28 1.61
N ARG A 143 3.68 -18.15 1.53
CA ARG A 143 3.26 -16.90 2.17
C ARG A 143 2.22 -16.19 1.31
N ASN A 144 1.04 -15.94 1.88
CA ASN A 144 -0.04 -15.16 1.29
C ASN A 144 -0.26 -13.89 2.12
N ALA A 145 0.15 -12.75 1.58
CA ALA A 145 0.03 -11.45 2.23
C ALA A 145 -0.69 -10.45 1.33
N GLY A 146 -1.48 -9.56 1.93
CA GLY A 146 -2.25 -8.58 1.19
C GLY A 146 -3.11 -7.69 2.07
N ILE A 147 -3.97 -6.90 1.43
CA ILE A 147 -5.01 -6.10 2.08
C ILE A 147 -6.37 -6.60 1.60
N SER A 148 -7.10 -7.25 2.48
CA SER A 148 -8.49 -7.64 2.22
C SER A 148 -9.37 -6.39 2.18
N ILE A 149 -10.23 -6.31 1.18
CA ILE A 149 -11.27 -5.28 1.05
C ILE A 149 -12.61 -5.98 1.27
N LYS A 150 -13.41 -5.48 2.22
CA LYS A 150 -14.80 -5.89 2.38
C LYS A 150 -15.71 -4.72 2.05
N GLN A 151 -16.84 -5.00 1.41
CA GLN A 151 -17.86 -4.02 1.07
C GLN A 151 -19.23 -4.64 1.25
N GLY A 152 -20.12 -3.99 1.99
CA GLY A 152 -21.42 -4.55 2.36
C GLY A 152 -21.30 -5.90 3.09
N GLY A 153 -20.27 -6.09 3.91
CA GLY A 153 -20.01 -7.35 4.64
C GLY A 153 -19.37 -8.47 3.81
N GLN A 154 -19.26 -8.31 2.50
CA GLN A 154 -18.69 -9.32 1.59
C GLN A 154 -17.24 -8.97 1.20
N THR A 155 -16.40 -9.99 1.06
CA THR A 155 -15.02 -9.78 0.57
C THR A 155 -15.02 -9.48 -0.92
N VAL A 156 -14.44 -8.34 -1.30
CA VAL A 156 -14.21 -7.98 -2.70
C VAL A 156 -13.14 -8.92 -3.27
N LYS A 157 -13.50 -9.67 -4.32
CA LYS A 157 -12.59 -10.60 -4.98
C LYS A 157 -11.57 -9.85 -5.84
N ARG A 158 -10.43 -10.48 -6.08
CA ARG A 158 -9.47 -10.01 -7.09
C ARG A 158 -10.11 -10.08 -8.48
N LYS A 159 -9.88 -9.08 -9.32
CA LYS A 159 -10.32 -9.08 -10.72
C LYS A 159 -9.61 -10.18 -11.51
N TRP A 160 -8.32 -10.34 -11.26
CA TRP A 160 -7.48 -11.36 -11.89
C TRP A 160 -6.95 -12.29 -10.80
N SER A 161 -7.23 -13.56 -10.94
CA SER A 161 -6.79 -14.60 -10.03
C SER A 161 -6.45 -15.87 -10.83
N LYS A 162 -5.83 -16.84 -10.16
CA LYS A 162 -5.52 -18.13 -10.76
C LYS A 162 -6.80 -18.83 -11.24
N GLU A 163 -7.87 -18.73 -10.46
CA GLU A 163 -9.17 -19.31 -10.79
C GLU A 163 -9.83 -18.62 -12.01
N ALA A 164 -9.58 -17.34 -12.20
CA ALA A 164 -10.04 -16.57 -13.35
C ALA A 164 -9.09 -16.65 -14.56
N GLY A 165 -8.04 -17.49 -14.49
CA GLY A 165 -7.11 -17.73 -15.60
C GLY A 165 -6.19 -16.58 -15.95
N TYR A 166 -6.16 -15.50 -15.17
CA TYR A 166 -5.41 -14.25 -15.44
C TYR A 166 -5.67 -13.64 -16.83
N GLU A 167 -6.75 -14.02 -17.49
CA GLU A 167 -7.07 -13.54 -18.83
C GLU A 167 -7.18 -12.00 -18.85
N ASN A 168 -6.47 -11.38 -19.80
CA ASN A 168 -6.36 -9.91 -19.93
C ASN A 168 -5.89 -9.21 -18.63
N GLY A 169 -5.16 -9.92 -17.78
CA GLY A 169 -4.63 -9.44 -16.52
C GLY A 169 -3.15 -9.04 -16.58
N PRO A 170 -2.55 -8.73 -15.40
CA PRO A 170 -1.15 -8.41 -15.33
C PRO A 170 -0.28 -9.58 -15.84
N PRO A 171 0.80 -9.30 -16.57
CA PRO A 171 1.73 -10.33 -17.01
C PRO A 171 2.29 -11.09 -15.81
N GLN A 172 2.56 -12.36 -16.01
CA GLN A 172 3.20 -13.17 -14.97
C GLN A 172 4.66 -12.70 -14.78
N PRO A 173 5.18 -12.71 -13.55
CA PRO A 173 6.59 -12.43 -13.33
C PRO A 173 7.45 -13.48 -14.04
N GLU A 174 8.56 -13.05 -14.59
CA GLU A 174 9.56 -13.89 -15.23
C GLU A 174 10.69 -14.17 -14.24
N GLN A 175 11.28 -15.35 -14.31
CA GLN A 175 12.48 -15.64 -13.54
C GLN A 175 13.69 -15.35 -14.40
N ASP A 176 14.64 -14.62 -13.87
CA ASP A 176 15.92 -14.37 -14.53
C ASP A 176 16.70 -15.69 -14.65
N GLU A 177 17.12 -16.03 -15.84
CA GLU A 177 17.77 -17.32 -16.13
C GLU A 177 19.20 -17.39 -15.52
N ASP A 178 19.86 -16.27 -15.37
CA ASP A 178 21.23 -16.20 -14.88
C ASP A 178 21.32 -16.13 -13.35
N THR A 179 20.42 -15.35 -12.72
CA THR A 179 20.43 -15.12 -11.27
C THR A 179 19.43 -15.97 -10.52
N GLY A 180 18.38 -16.44 -11.19
CA GLY A 180 17.25 -17.14 -10.59
C GLY A 180 16.26 -16.21 -9.87
N ASP A 181 16.47 -14.89 -9.94
CA ASP A 181 15.61 -13.90 -9.29
C ASP A 181 14.33 -13.65 -10.07
N TRP A 182 13.25 -13.38 -9.33
CA TRP A 182 11.96 -13.06 -9.93
C TRP A 182 11.87 -11.59 -10.32
N GLN A 183 11.56 -11.30 -11.58
CA GLN A 183 11.37 -9.96 -12.13
C GLN A 183 9.90 -9.57 -12.11
N PHE A 184 9.56 -8.56 -11.33
CA PHE A 184 8.19 -8.07 -11.17
C PHE A 184 7.93 -6.75 -11.90
N GLY A 185 8.91 -6.15 -12.53
CA GLY A 185 8.84 -4.81 -13.14
C GLY A 185 7.70 -4.68 -14.14
N LYS A 186 7.63 -5.56 -15.16
CA LYS A 186 6.57 -5.55 -16.17
C LYS A 186 5.17 -5.69 -15.56
N ARG A 187 5.02 -6.59 -14.59
CA ARG A 187 3.76 -6.80 -13.87
C ARG A 187 3.32 -5.55 -13.10
N ASN A 188 4.24 -4.95 -12.36
CA ASN A 188 3.94 -3.78 -11.54
C ASN A 188 3.63 -2.56 -12.42
N ALA A 189 4.36 -2.35 -13.52
CA ALA A 189 4.09 -1.30 -14.49
C ALA A 189 2.68 -1.45 -15.12
N TRP A 190 2.32 -2.67 -15.50
CA TRP A 190 0.98 -2.96 -16.01
C TRP A 190 -0.12 -2.60 -15.00
N VAL A 191 0.05 -2.99 -13.72
CA VAL A 191 -0.91 -2.68 -12.63
C VAL A 191 -1.01 -1.17 -12.41
N VAL A 192 0.10 -0.44 -12.42
CA VAL A 192 0.06 1.03 -12.34
C VAL A 192 -0.79 1.60 -13.45
N LYS A 193 -0.47 1.29 -14.71
CA LYS A 193 -1.13 1.84 -15.89
C LYS A 193 -2.63 1.47 -15.95
N ASN A 194 -2.95 0.19 -15.80
CA ASN A 194 -4.28 -0.32 -16.10
C ASN A 194 -5.23 -0.37 -14.89
N VAL A 195 -4.72 -0.14 -13.69
CA VAL A 195 -5.52 -0.16 -12.45
C VAL A 195 -5.38 1.14 -11.70
N VAL A 196 -4.17 1.47 -11.24
CA VAL A 196 -3.97 2.60 -10.32
C VAL A 196 -4.31 3.92 -11.01
N ASP A 197 -3.71 4.20 -12.17
CA ASP A 197 -3.88 5.48 -12.86
C ASP A 197 -5.31 5.65 -13.38
N PHE A 198 -5.89 4.58 -13.93
CA PHE A 198 -7.28 4.58 -14.39
C PHE A 198 -8.27 4.87 -13.27
N ILE A 199 -8.13 4.20 -12.11
CA ILE A 199 -9.04 4.39 -10.99
C ILE A 199 -8.79 5.75 -10.32
N ALA A 200 -7.52 6.13 -10.10
CA ALA A 200 -7.17 7.40 -9.47
C ALA A 200 -7.78 8.61 -10.18
N ALA A 201 -7.83 8.59 -11.51
CA ALA A 201 -8.43 9.66 -12.31
C ALA A 201 -9.96 9.71 -12.22
N SER A 202 -10.62 8.61 -11.89
CA SER A 202 -12.07 8.52 -11.77
C SER A 202 -12.60 8.88 -10.37
N LEU A 203 -11.72 8.99 -9.37
CA LEU A 203 -12.12 9.29 -8.00
C LEU A 203 -12.44 10.78 -7.79
N PRO A 204 -13.36 11.13 -6.86
CA PRO A 204 -13.75 12.53 -6.59
C PRO A 204 -12.59 13.44 -6.18
N GLY A 205 -11.59 12.91 -5.50
CA GLY A 205 -10.38 13.63 -5.08
C GLY A 205 -9.22 13.54 -6.08
N ALA A 206 -9.50 13.22 -7.35
CA ALA A 206 -8.48 13.19 -8.39
C ALA A 206 -7.83 14.57 -8.54
N THR A 207 -6.50 14.60 -8.44
CA THR A 207 -5.73 15.83 -8.69
C THR A 207 -5.46 15.99 -10.19
N ALA A 208 -5.16 17.23 -10.64
CA ALA A 208 -4.74 17.48 -12.01
C ALA A 208 -3.53 16.60 -12.41
N ALA A 209 -2.62 16.31 -11.47
CA ALA A 209 -1.50 15.39 -11.66
C ALA A 209 -1.93 13.96 -11.98
N ASN A 210 -3.01 13.47 -11.35
CA ASN A 210 -3.54 12.14 -11.65
C ASN A 210 -4.18 12.06 -13.04
N VAL A 211 -4.84 13.13 -13.46
CA VAL A 211 -5.46 13.25 -14.80
C VAL A 211 -4.38 13.35 -15.88
N GLN A 212 -3.32 14.12 -15.63
CA GLN A 212 -2.20 14.28 -16.55
C GLN A 212 -1.37 12.98 -16.68
N ALA A 213 -1.18 12.23 -15.60
CA ALA A 213 -0.50 10.94 -15.65
C ALA A 213 -1.20 9.89 -16.53
N LEU A 214 -2.52 9.98 -16.69
CA LEU A 214 -3.26 9.15 -17.65
C LEU A 214 -2.94 9.57 -19.10
N ALA A 215 -2.92 10.87 -19.40
CA ALA A 215 -2.61 11.36 -20.73
C ALA A 215 -1.18 11.01 -21.15
N GLU A 216 -0.21 11.14 -20.24
CA GLU A 216 1.20 10.78 -20.48
C GLU A 216 1.44 9.27 -20.55
N SER A 217 0.61 8.44 -19.91
CA SER A 217 0.72 6.97 -19.96
C SER A 217 0.29 6.39 -21.31
N GLU A 218 -0.44 7.13 -22.13
CA GLU A 218 -0.76 6.75 -23.51
C GLU A 218 0.44 6.96 -24.44
N GLU A 219 1.40 7.84 -24.11
CA GLU A 219 2.57 8.15 -24.95
C GLU A 219 3.89 7.49 -24.50
N ALA A 220 4.00 7.04 -23.24
CA ALA A 220 5.22 6.44 -22.72
C ALA A 220 5.23 4.92 -22.88
N ASP A 221 5.82 4.46 -23.96
CA ASP A 221 6.26 3.08 -24.13
C ASP A 221 7.27 2.70 -23.04
N ALA A 222 7.11 1.50 -22.50
CA ALA A 222 7.80 1.00 -21.32
C ALA A 222 9.31 0.93 -21.51
N THR A 223 10.02 1.95 -21.07
CA THR A 223 11.46 1.86 -20.87
C THR A 223 11.82 2.35 -19.47
N ASP A 224 12.49 1.45 -18.78
CA ASP A 224 13.30 1.70 -17.59
C ASP A 224 12.60 1.79 -16.23
N PHE A 225 12.09 0.66 -15.78
CA PHE A 225 12.04 0.38 -14.34
C PHE A 225 13.20 -0.57 -14.02
N SER A 226 14.29 0.00 -13.52
CA SER A 226 15.38 -0.80 -12.95
C SER A 226 14.81 -1.60 -11.78
N ASP A 227 14.90 -2.91 -11.90
CA ASP A 227 14.55 -3.88 -10.87
C ASP A 227 15.44 -3.65 -9.65
N ASP A 228 14.91 -2.98 -8.63
CA ASP A 228 15.51 -3.01 -7.31
C ASP A 228 14.79 -4.13 -6.53
N PRO A 229 15.47 -5.26 -6.25
CA PRO A 229 14.84 -6.38 -5.55
C PRO A 229 14.56 -5.96 -4.12
N THR A 230 13.30 -5.67 -3.81
CA THR A 230 12.87 -5.61 -2.41
C THR A 230 13.12 -6.96 -1.77
N PRO A 231 13.95 -7.07 -0.72
CA PRO A 231 14.24 -8.34 -0.07
C PRO A 231 12.93 -8.88 0.55
N PHE A 232 12.60 -10.08 0.17
CA PHE A 232 11.47 -10.85 0.70
C PHE A 232 11.81 -11.52 2.03
#